data_131ded2cc862c1b5fad2cbdd6f9de2b5
#
_entry.id   131ded2cc862c1b5fad2cbdd6f9de2b5
#
_cell.length_a   1.000
_cell.length_b   1.000
_cell.length_c   1.000
_cell.angle_alpha   90.00
_cell.angle_beta   90.00
_cell.angle_gamma   90.00
#
_symmetry.space_group_name_H-M   'P 1'
#
loop_
_entity.id
_entity.type
_entity.pdbx_description
1 polymer ?
#
loop_
_entity_poly.entity_id
_entity_poly.type
_entity_poly.pdbx_seq_one_letter_code
_entity_poly.pdbx_strand_id
1 'polypeptide(L)'
;MMKTAGATKEIGIVLYPGVQAACVHGLTDLVGIAAGIASDQRRDSRAALRVTHWQPAHTRDARLSCVYDSDPRVSPQPRILIIPPTMMDLPDPDVPAGVVSWLRSRHEDGAKLVAVCSGAFILAATSLAAGRSVSTHRICAEALAKRFPENLGRHK
;
A
#
# COMPACT_ATOMS: atom_id res chain seq x y z
N MET A 1 0.56 33.53 17.69
CA MET A 1 -0.15 32.23 17.64
C MET A 1 0.30 31.50 16.38
N MET A 2 1.29 30.60 16.49
CA MET A 2 1.76 29.80 15.34
C MET A 2 0.63 28.81 14.99
N LYS A 3 0.02 29.00 13.81
CA LYS A 3 -0.89 28.02 13.22
C LYS A 3 -0.08 26.76 12.90
N THR A 4 -0.34 25.66 13.59
CA THR A 4 0.23 24.35 13.25
C THR A 4 -0.13 24.01 11.81
N ALA A 5 0.85 23.94 10.92
CA ALA A 5 0.67 23.44 9.57
C ALA A 5 0.03 22.04 9.66
N GLY A 6 -1.10 21.83 9.01
CA GLY A 6 -1.77 20.54 8.98
C GLY A 6 -0.82 19.48 8.39
N ALA A 7 -0.65 18.36 9.08
CA ALA A 7 0.26 17.30 8.64
C ALA A 7 -0.16 16.78 7.26
N THR A 8 0.76 16.81 6.30
CA THR A 8 0.59 16.20 4.98
C THR A 8 0.26 14.71 5.16
N LYS A 9 -0.85 14.26 4.55
CA LYS A 9 -1.24 12.85 4.57
C LYS A 9 -0.57 12.15 3.40
N GLU A 10 0.41 11.31 3.70
CA GLU A 10 1.15 10.56 2.69
C GLU A 10 0.54 9.17 2.48
N ILE A 11 0.34 8.83 1.20
CA ILE A 11 -0.11 7.53 0.73
C ILE A 11 1.05 6.92 -0.06
N GLY A 12 1.60 5.81 0.43
CA GLY A 12 2.62 5.05 -0.25
C GLY A 12 2.01 3.93 -1.09
N ILE A 13 2.50 3.73 -2.29
CA ILE A 13 2.15 2.62 -3.17
C ILE A 13 3.34 1.68 -3.24
N VAL A 14 3.11 0.40 -2.93
CA VAL A 14 4.17 -0.61 -2.87
C VAL A 14 4.38 -1.22 -4.24
N LEU A 15 5.59 -1.13 -4.75
CA LEU A 15 6.01 -1.77 -6.00
C LEU A 15 6.71 -3.09 -5.68
N TYR A 16 6.47 -4.11 -6.48
CA TYR A 16 7.10 -5.41 -6.37
C TYR A 16 7.09 -6.11 -7.73
N PRO A 17 7.90 -7.16 -7.96
CA PRO A 17 7.90 -7.86 -9.24
C PRO A 17 6.50 -8.33 -9.65
N GLY A 18 6.09 -8.02 -10.87
CA GLY A 18 4.77 -8.38 -11.39
C GLY A 18 3.61 -7.49 -10.94
N VAL A 19 3.85 -6.41 -10.18
CA VAL A 19 2.81 -5.45 -9.81
C VAL A 19 2.12 -4.87 -11.05
N GLN A 20 0.80 -4.74 -11.00
CA GLN A 20 0.02 -4.20 -12.11
C GLN A 20 0.26 -2.69 -12.27
N ALA A 21 1.06 -2.30 -13.26
CA ALA A 21 1.43 -0.91 -13.51
C ALA A 21 0.22 0.02 -13.70
N ALA A 22 -0.82 -0.44 -14.40
CA ALA A 22 -2.05 0.34 -14.58
C ALA A 22 -2.72 0.70 -13.24
N CYS A 23 -2.70 -0.22 -12.26
CA CYS A 23 -3.22 0.06 -10.93
C CYS A 23 -2.34 1.07 -10.18
N VAL A 24 -1.01 0.93 -10.26
CA VAL A 24 -0.06 1.88 -9.65
C VAL A 24 -0.29 3.29 -10.17
N HIS A 25 -0.29 3.47 -11.49
CA HIS A 25 -0.47 4.79 -12.11
C HIS A 25 -1.88 5.35 -11.87
N GLY A 26 -2.92 4.51 -11.97
CA GLY A 26 -4.29 4.94 -11.70
C GLY A 26 -4.50 5.40 -10.26
N LEU A 27 -3.90 4.74 -9.29
CA LEU A 27 -3.92 5.19 -7.89
C LEU A 27 -3.13 6.49 -7.69
N THR A 28 -2.01 6.65 -8.40
CA THR A 28 -1.21 7.88 -8.37
C THR A 28 -2.01 9.06 -8.88
N ASP A 29 -2.67 8.91 -10.03
CA ASP A 29 -3.51 9.94 -10.63
C ASP A 29 -4.71 10.26 -9.73
N LEU A 30 -5.36 9.24 -9.17
CA LEU A 30 -6.50 9.42 -8.26
C LEU A 30 -6.11 10.26 -7.03
N VAL A 31 -4.97 9.96 -6.40
CA VAL A 31 -4.47 10.73 -5.25
C VAL A 31 -4.10 12.15 -5.68
N GLY A 32 -3.46 12.32 -6.84
CA GLY A 32 -3.11 13.62 -7.39
C GLY A 32 -4.33 14.51 -7.66
N ILE A 33 -5.37 13.94 -8.28
CA ILE A 33 -6.64 14.64 -8.54
C ILE A 33 -7.31 15.01 -7.21
N ALA A 34 -7.36 14.08 -6.25
CA ALA A 34 -7.94 14.34 -4.94
C ALA A 34 -7.19 15.46 -4.19
N ALA A 35 -5.86 15.50 -4.32
CA ALA A 35 -5.04 16.57 -3.76
C ALA A 35 -5.37 17.93 -4.38
N GLY A 36 -5.51 17.98 -5.72
CA GLY A 36 -5.93 19.19 -6.43
C GLY A 36 -7.29 19.71 -5.97
N ILE A 37 -8.30 18.83 -5.96
CA ILE A 37 -9.65 19.20 -5.51
C ILE A 37 -9.65 19.70 -4.06
N ALA A 38 -8.90 19.01 -3.18
CA ALA A 38 -8.82 19.40 -1.77
C ALA A 38 -8.13 20.75 -1.57
N SER A 39 -7.16 21.11 -2.42
CA SER A 39 -6.50 22.43 -2.39
C SER A 39 -7.42 23.55 -2.85
N ASP A 40 -8.21 23.31 -3.91
CA ASP A 40 -9.13 24.31 -4.48
C ASP A 40 -10.31 24.63 -3.55
N GLN A 41 -10.80 23.61 -2.83
CA GLN A 41 -11.95 23.78 -1.93
C GLN A 41 -11.58 24.41 -0.58
N ARG A 42 -10.30 24.42 -0.20
CA ARG A 42 -9.84 24.95 1.07
C ARG A 42 -8.99 26.19 0.85
N ARG A 43 -9.56 27.36 1.13
CA ARG A 43 -8.80 28.62 1.32
C ARG A 43 -7.77 28.53 2.46
N ASP A 44 -7.72 27.43 3.19
CA ASP A 44 -6.83 27.17 4.31
C ASP A 44 -6.05 25.85 4.04
N SER A 45 -4.77 25.95 3.75
CA SER A 45 -3.83 24.94 3.22
C SER A 45 -3.48 23.80 4.20
N ARG A 46 -4.45 23.06 4.76
CA ARG A 46 -4.19 22.19 5.93
C ARG A 46 -4.17 20.68 5.74
N ALA A 47 -4.36 20.18 4.55
CA ALA A 47 -4.16 18.75 4.32
C ALA A 47 -3.73 18.51 2.86
N ALA A 48 -2.47 18.73 2.58
CA ALA A 48 -1.89 18.26 1.33
C ALA A 48 -1.90 16.73 1.33
N LEU A 49 -2.44 16.13 0.25
CA LEU A 49 -2.24 14.72 -0.03
C LEU A 49 -0.93 14.59 -0.81
N ARG A 50 -0.16 13.56 -0.48
CA ARG A 50 1.10 13.24 -1.13
C ARG A 50 1.09 11.76 -1.48
N VAL A 51 1.60 11.42 -2.64
CA VAL A 51 1.77 10.03 -3.08
C VAL A 51 3.25 9.71 -3.26
N THR A 52 3.65 8.55 -2.77
CA THR A 52 5.01 8.04 -2.89
C THR A 52 4.98 6.61 -3.40
N HIS A 53 6.00 6.20 -4.18
CA HIS A 53 6.17 4.80 -4.58
C HIS A 53 7.39 4.20 -3.87
N TRP A 54 7.21 2.98 -3.40
CA TRP A 54 8.21 2.25 -2.63
C TRP A 54 8.55 0.94 -3.31
N GLN A 55 9.82 0.77 -3.66
CA GLN A 55 10.31 -0.40 -4.39
C GLN A 55 11.45 -1.05 -3.62
N PRO A 56 11.59 -2.41 -3.68
CA PRO A 56 12.75 -3.09 -3.15
C PRO A 56 14.04 -2.49 -3.72
N ALA A 57 14.95 -2.09 -2.84
CA ALA A 57 16.27 -1.62 -3.25
C ALA A 57 17.03 -2.80 -3.87
N HIS A 58 17.83 -2.51 -4.91
CA HIS A 58 18.70 -3.52 -5.56
C HIS A 58 19.89 -3.93 -4.66
N THR A 59 19.80 -3.71 -3.37
CA THR A 59 20.80 -4.06 -2.36
C THR A 59 20.41 -5.33 -1.62
N ARG A 60 21.39 -6.01 -1.00
CA ARG A 60 21.13 -7.23 -0.20
C ARG A 60 20.24 -6.97 1.01
N ASP A 61 20.07 -5.72 1.41
CA ASP A 61 19.16 -5.32 2.48
C ASP A 61 17.73 -5.29 1.94
N ALA A 62 16.83 -6.02 2.56
CA ALA A 62 15.42 -6.14 2.19
C ALA A 62 14.61 -4.86 2.43
N ARG A 63 15.25 -3.69 2.33
CA ARG A 63 14.60 -2.38 2.52
C ARG A 63 13.99 -1.89 1.22
N LEU A 64 12.78 -1.34 1.30
CA LEU A 64 12.22 -0.60 0.18
C LEU A 64 12.72 0.85 0.24
N SER A 65 13.02 1.40 -0.94
CA SER A 65 13.37 2.80 -1.14
C SER A 65 12.22 3.54 -1.82
N CYS A 66 12.07 4.82 -1.50
CA CYS A 66 11.15 5.69 -2.20
C CYS A 66 11.74 6.03 -3.58
N VAL A 67 11.02 5.65 -4.65
CA VAL A 67 11.46 5.85 -6.05
C VAL A 67 10.66 6.91 -6.78
N TYR A 68 9.53 7.32 -6.21
CA TYR A 68 8.71 8.43 -6.70
C TYR A 68 8.10 9.17 -5.52
N ASP A 69 7.99 10.48 -5.64
CA ASP A 69 7.47 11.36 -4.62
C ASP A 69 6.83 12.59 -5.28
N SER A 70 5.55 12.79 -5.05
CA SER A 70 4.82 13.93 -5.61
C SER A 70 5.13 15.25 -4.90
N ASP A 71 5.78 15.21 -3.73
CA ASP A 71 6.20 16.39 -2.97
C ASP A 71 7.47 16.11 -2.15
N PRO A 72 8.67 16.16 -2.78
CA PRO A 72 9.93 15.73 -2.15
C PRO A 72 10.51 16.72 -1.13
N ARG A 73 9.74 17.73 -0.69
CA ARG A 73 10.21 18.74 0.27
C ARG A 73 10.42 18.21 1.68
N VAL A 74 9.84 17.07 2.01
CA VAL A 74 9.91 16.43 3.33
C VAL A 74 10.25 14.96 3.16
N SER A 75 11.03 14.41 4.07
CA SER A 75 11.33 12.96 4.06
C SER A 75 10.04 12.12 4.04
N PRO A 76 9.96 11.09 3.17
CA PRO A 76 8.75 10.30 3.02
C PRO A 76 8.51 9.41 4.24
N GLN A 77 7.28 9.49 4.78
CA GLN A 77 6.80 8.68 5.90
C GLN A 77 5.32 8.31 5.67
N PRO A 78 5.03 7.30 4.85
CA PRO A 78 3.66 6.96 4.49
C PRO A 78 2.86 6.49 5.69
N ARG A 79 1.69 7.12 5.88
CA ARG A 79 0.72 6.73 6.91
C ARG A 79 -0.26 5.66 6.41
N ILE A 80 -0.37 5.53 5.11
CA ILE A 80 -1.17 4.50 4.43
C ILE A 80 -0.27 3.89 3.37
N LEU A 81 -0.20 2.57 3.34
CA LEU A 81 0.52 1.81 2.32
C LEU A 81 -0.49 0.98 1.54
N ILE A 82 -0.59 1.24 0.25
CA ILE A 82 -1.43 0.48 -0.67
C ILE A 82 -0.57 -0.60 -1.34
N ILE A 83 -1.05 -1.83 -1.29
CA ILE A 83 -0.47 -3.00 -1.94
C ILE A 83 -1.30 -3.29 -3.18
N PRO A 84 -0.85 -2.89 -4.38
CA PRO A 84 -1.59 -3.11 -5.62
C PRO A 84 -1.66 -4.59 -5.98
N PRO A 85 -2.49 -5.00 -6.95
CA PRO A 85 -2.55 -6.36 -7.43
C PRO A 85 -1.36 -6.73 -8.33
N THR A 86 -1.16 -8.03 -8.52
CA THR A 86 -0.42 -8.61 -9.63
C THR A 86 -1.37 -9.38 -10.54
N MET A 87 -1.00 -9.53 -11.81
CA MET A 87 -1.67 -10.40 -12.76
C MET A 87 -0.84 -11.64 -13.07
N MET A 88 0.35 -11.75 -12.46
CA MET A 88 1.25 -12.88 -12.65
C MET A 88 0.91 -14.01 -11.68
N ASP A 89 1.07 -15.23 -12.14
CA ASP A 89 0.96 -16.48 -11.36
C ASP A 89 -0.38 -16.64 -10.61
N LEU A 90 -1.46 -16.07 -11.18
CA LEU A 90 -2.80 -16.28 -10.63
C LEU A 90 -3.25 -17.74 -10.87
N PRO A 91 -4.00 -18.32 -9.93
CA PRO A 91 -4.63 -17.68 -8.76
C PRO A 91 -3.77 -17.63 -7.49
N ASP A 92 -2.55 -18.12 -7.49
CA ASP A 92 -1.64 -18.20 -6.32
C ASP A 92 -0.33 -17.44 -6.59
N PRO A 93 -0.34 -16.10 -6.51
CA PRO A 93 0.79 -15.27 -6.86
C PRO A 93 1.95 -15.40 -5.86
N ASP A 94 3.16 -15.13 -6.34
CA ASP A 94 4.35 -15.01 -5.50
C ASP A 94 4.23 -13.90 -4.48
N VAL A 95 4.84 -14.14 -3.31
CA VAL A 95 4.88 -13.19 -2.20
C VAL A 95 6.33 -12.86 -1.85
N PRO A 96 6.83 -11.67 -2.25
CA PRO A 96 8.20 -11.28 -1.99
C PRO A 96 8.48 -11.06 -0.49
N ALA A 97 9.34 -11.91 0.11
CA ALA A 97 9.63 -11.88 1.55
C ALA A 97 10.15 -10.53 2.05
N GLY A 98 10.98 -9.84 1.25
CA GLY A 98 11.50 -8.52 1.59
C GLY A 98 10.41 -7.46 1.69
N VAL A 99 9.39 -7.52 0.81
CA VAL A 99 8.21 -6.63 0.85
C VAL A 99 7.41 -6.90 2.12
N VAL A 100 7.17 -8.17 2.44
CA VAL A 100 6.44 -8.59 3.65
C VAL A 100 7.10 -8.05 4.91
N SER A 101 8.41 -8.27 5.06
CA SER A 101 9.18 -7.81 6.23
C SER A 101 9.13 -6.28 6.38
N TRP A 102 9.27 -5.56 5.28
CA TRP A 102 9.20 -4.11 5.29
C TRP A 102 7.81 -3.59 5.67
N LEU A 103 6.75 -4.20 5.14
CA LEU A 103 5.36 -3.83 5.48
C LEU A 103 5.06 -4.04 6.97
N ARG A 104 5.57 -5.13 7.56
CA ARG A 104 5.44 -5.36 9.01
C ARG A 104 6.09 -4.23 9.80
N SER A 105 7.35 -3.90 9.48
CA SER A 105 8.06 -2.79 10.13
C SER A 105 7.31 -1.46 9.99
N ARG A 106 6.78 -1.14 8.80
CA ARG A 106 6.00 0.09 8.60
C ARG A 106 4.70 0.11 9.39
N HIS A 107 4.05 -1.04 9.53
CA HIS A 107 2.87 -1.16 10.37
C HIS A 107 3.18 -0.95 11.86
N GLU A 108 4.28 -1.50 12.35
CA GLU A 108 4.79 -1.26 13.71
C GLU A 108 5.07 0.23 13.95
N ASP A 109 5.55 0.94 12.94
CA ASP A 109 5.72 2.41 12.96
C ASP A 109 4.39 3.21 12.80
N GLY A 110 3.25 2.51 12.75
CA GLY A 110 1.91 3.09 12.73
C GLY A 110 1.31 3.29 11.35
N ALA A 111 1.89 2.77 10.27
CA ALA A 111 1.27 2.79 8.96
C ALA A 111 0.08 1.82 8.86
N LYS A 112 -0.98 2.23 8.15
CA LYS A 112 -2.12 1.38 7.81
C LYS A 112 -1.86 0.69 6.47
N LEU A 113 -2.11 -0.63 6.40
CA LEU A 113 -1.96 -1.41 5.19
C LEU A 113 -3.31 -1.58 4.50
N VAL A 114 -3.34 -1.40 3.19
CA VAL A 114 -4.50 -1.57 2.33
C VAL A 114 -4.11 -2.46 1.16
N ALA A 115 -4.78 -3.59 0.99
CA ALA A 115 -4.54 -4.48 -0.14
C ALA A 115 -5.65 -4.33 -1.19
N VAL A 116 -5.26 -4.38 -2.44
CA VAL A 116 -6.18 -4.36 -3.59
C VAL A 116 -6.11 -5.71 -4.30
N CYS A 117 -7.25 -6.38 -4.44
CA CYS A 117 -7.41 -7.61 -5.21
C CYS A 117 -6.40 -8.71 -4.78
N SER A 118 -5.52 -9.20 -5.69
CA SER A 118 -4.48 -10.19 -5.38
C SER A 118 -3.36 -9.66 -4.46
N GLY A 119 -3.25 -8.36 -4.22
CA GLY A 119 -2.38 -7.80 -3.17
C GLY A 119 -2.70 -8.32 -1.77
N ALA A 120 -3.88 -8.92 -1.59
CA ALA A 120 -4.30 -9.60 -0.38
C ALA A 120 -3.35 -10.74 0.04
N PHE A 121 -2.67 -11.40 -0.91
CA PHE A 121 -1.67 -12.44 -0.58
C PHE A 121 -0.46 -11.86 0.16
N ILE A 122 0.03 -10.70 -0.26
CA ILE A 122 1.14 -10.02 0.42
C ILE A 122 0.68 -9.55 1.81
N LEU A 123 -0.53 -9.00 1.93
CA LEU A 123 -1.09 -8.60 3.23
C LEU A 123 -1.24 -9.80 4.16
N ALA A 124 -1.80 -10.91 3.69
CA ALA A 124 -1.96 -12.14 4.47
C ALA A 124 -0.61 -12.69 4.96
N ALA A 125 0.40 -12.70 4.09
CA ALA A 125 1.75 -13.15 4.44
C ALA A 125 2.43 -12.29 5.53
N THR A 126 1.96 -11.07 5.78
CA THR A 126 2.43 -10.30 6.96
C THR A 126 1.93 -10.86 8.29
N SER A 127 0.95 -11.74 8.30
CA SER A 127 0.21 -12.22 9.48
C SER A 127 -0.55 -11.12 10.25
N LEU A 128 -0.50 -9.86 9.82
CA LEU A 128 -1.19 -8.73 10.47
C LEU A 128 -2.71 -8.78 10.28
N ALA A 129 -3.17 -9.58 9.32
CA ALA A 129 -4.58 -9.82 9.06
C ALA A 129 -5.12 -11.11 9.73
N ALA A 130 -4.31 -11.82 10.51
CA ALA A 130 -4.72 -13.05 11.20
C ALA A 130 -5.98 -12.82 12.06
N GLY A 131 -6.95 -13.70 11.93
CA GLY A 131 -8.25 -13.61 12.61
C GLY A 131 -9.19 -12.54 12.03
N ARG A 132 -8.83 -11.88 10.93
CA ARG A 132 -9.65 -10.86 10.25
C ARG A 132 -10.13 -11.35 8.89
N SER A 133 -11.27 -10.84 8.45
CA SER A 133 -11.76 -11.06 7.09
C SER A 133 -10.90 -10.30 6.09
N VAL A 134 -10.39 -11.01 5.08
CA VAL A 134 -9.65 -10.44 3.96
C VAL A 134 -10.43 -10.66 2.67
N SER A 135 -10.62 -9.59 1.91
CA SER A 135 -11.25 -9.65 0.59
C SER A 135 -10.20 -9.77 -0.50
N THR A 136 -10.48 -10.62 -1.51
CA THR A 136 -9.65 -10.76 -2.70
C THR A 136 -10.52 -10.97 -3.93
N HIS A 137 -9.91 -11.06 -5.11
CA HIS A 137 -10.63 -11.42 -6.32
C HIS A 137 -11.14 -12.86 -6.24
N ARG A 138 -12.35 -13.12 -6.77
CA ARG A 138 -13.02 -14.43 -6.69
C ARG A 138 -12.13 -15.60 -7.14
N ILE A 139 -11.35 -15.41 -8.21
CA ILE A 139 -10.44 -16.44 -8.73
C ILE A 139 -9.32 -16.82 -7.75
N CYS A 140 -8.96 -15.91 -6.86
CA CYS A 140 -7.90 -16.08 -5.87
C CYS A 140 -8.39 -16.56 -4.50
N ALA A 141 -9.70 -16.57 -4.27
CA ALA A 141 -10.27 -16.78 -2.93
C ALA A 141 -9.91 -18.14 -2.34
N GLU A 142 -10.01 -19.22 -3.13
CA GLU A 142 -9.68 -20.57 -2.69
C GLU A 142 -8.18 -20.72 -2.39
N ALA A 143 -7.31 -20.22 -3.27
CA ALA A 143 -5.87 -20.28 -3.10
C ALA A 143 -5.42 -19.46 -1.86
N LEU A 144 -6.00 -18.27 -1.67
CA LEU A 144 -5.74 -17.45 -0.49
C LEU A 144 -6.13 -18.17 0.80
N ALA A 145 -7.33 -18.76 0.83
CA ALA A 145 -7.85 -19.51 1.96
C ALA A 145 -7.00 -20.74 2.29
N LYS A 146 -6.55 -21.46 1.28
CA LYS A 146 -5.69 -22.63 1.44
C LYS A 146 -4.29 -22.26 1.96
N ARG A 147 -3.74 -21.16 1.46
CA ARG A 147 -2.37 -20.72 1.80
C ARG A 147 -2.29 -20.02 3.15
N PHE A 148 -3.35 -19.30 3.53
CA PHE A 148 -3.40 -18.51 4.77
C PHE A 148 -4.73 -18.78 5.52
N PRO A 149 -4.90 -19.97 6.08
CA PRO A 149 -6.16 -20.37 6.72
C PRO A 149 -6.54 -19.50 7.92
N GLU A 150 -5.57 -18.88 8.57
CA GLU A 150 -5.79 -17.94 9.66
C GLU A 150 -6.49 -16.64 9.26
N ASN A 151 -6.52 -16.33 7.95
CA ASN A 151 -7.17 -15.14 7.39
C ASN A 151 -8.56 -15.43 6.80
N LEU A 152 -9.12 -16.59 7.09
CA LEU A 152 -10.48 -16.94 6.66
C LEU A 152 -11.50 -16.10 7.42
N GLY A 153 -11.87 -14.97 6.82
CA GLY A 153 -13.08 -14.27 7.21
C GLY A 153 -14.29 -15.12 6.90
N ARG A 154 -15.24 -15.17 7.82
CA ARG A 154 -16.52 -15.83 7.61
C ARG A 154 -17.15 -15.34 6.31
N HIS A 155 -17.21 -16.20 5.30
CA HIS A 155 -18.11 -15.98 4.17
C HIS A 155 -19.53 -16.01 4.75
N LYS A 156 -20.18 -14.86 4.83
CA LYS A 156 -21.64 -14.79 4.96
C LYS A 156 -22.24 -14.77 3.57
#